data_495eab675b7386e382217c2d86a74690
#
_entry.id   495eab675b7386e382217c2d86a74690
#
_cell.length_a   1.000
_cell.length_b   1.000
_cell.length_c   1.000
_cell.angle_alpha   90.00
_cell.angle_beta   90.00
_cell.angle_gamma   90.00
#
_symmetry.space_group_name_H-M   'P 1'
#
loop_
_entity.id
_entity.type
_entity.pdbx_description
1 polymer ?
#
loop_
_entity_poly.entity_id
_entity_poly.type
_entity_poly.pdbx_seq_one_letter_code
_entity_poly.pdbx_strand_id
1 'polypeptide(L)'
;MIRKIKTHMHPILRKKAAPVTDFDAHLKDLIQDLEDTLYDAEGQALAAPQIGVSERVAIVDMEQDGLLQLINPEVIAQSDETATELEGCLSVLGRFGEVTRSRMITVRSYDLNGNEVEMTAYDDIARMILHVIDNLNGILFVDMMDREISNAELEAYLEDE
;
A
#
# COMPACT_ATOMS: atom_id res chain seq x y z
N MET A 1 -4.57 -8.88 -15.75
CA MET A 1 -5.09 -7.79 -16.63
C MET A 1 -4.71 -6.45 -16.02
N ILE A 2 -4.12 -5.57 -16.81
CA ILE A 2 -3.83 -4.21 -16.36
C ILE A 2 -5.13 -3.45 -16.19
N ARG A 3 -5.33 -2.84 -15.01
CA ARG A 3 -6.51 -2.05 -14.66
C ARG A 3 -6.16 -0.57 -14.57
N LYS A 4 -7.13 0.28 -14.82
CA LYS A 4 -6.96 1.72 -14.66
C LYS A 4 -6.91 2.08 -13.18
N ILE A 5 -5.86 2.79 -12.77
CA ILE A 5 -5.70 3.24 -11.39
C ILE A 5 -6.64 4.42 -11.13
N LYS A 6 -7.43 4.33 -10.06
CA LYS A 6 -8.33 5.39 -9.63
C LYS A 6 -7.54 6.51 -8.97
N THR A 7 -7.89 7.75 -9.29
CA THR A 7 -7.22 8.92 -8.73
C THR A 7 -7.88 9.36 -7.42
N HIS A 8 -7.20 10.19 -6.65
CA HIS A 8 -7.57 10.55 -5.27
C HIS A 8 -8.98 11.16 -5.12
N MET A 9 -9.58 11.66 -6.19
CA MET A 9 -10.95 12.19 -6.17
C MET A 9 -12.01 11.10 -6.29
N HIS A 10 -11.63 9.87 -6.62
CA HIS A 10 -12.60 8.78 -6.79
C HIS A 10 -13.14 8.31 -5.43
N PRO A 11 -14.49 8.24 -5.27
CA PRO A 11 -15.10 7.90 -3.97
C PRO A 11 -14.66 6.57 -3.37
N ILE A 12 -14.31 5.57 -4.21
CA ILE A 12 -13.89 4.24 -3.74
C ILE A 12 -12.65 4.31 -2.82
N LEU A 13 -11.78 5.30 -3.04
CA LEU A 13 -10.56 5.46 -2.25
C LEU A 13 -10.84 5.96 -0.83
N ARG A 14 -12.04 6.45 -0.57
CA ARG A 14 -12.46 6.95 0.74
C ARG A 14 -13.33 5.96 1.51
N LYS A 15 -13.60 4.79 0.92
CA LYS A 15 -14.37 3.72 1.55
C LYS A 15 -13.45 2.77 2.29
N LYS A 16 -13.94 2.25 3.40
CA LYS A 16 -13.29 1.11 4.05
C LYS A 16 -13.59 -0.13 3.22
N ALA A 17 -12.55 -0.82 2.75
CA ALA A 17 -12.69 -2.02 1.94
C ALA A 17 -13.29 -3.17 2.76
N ALA A 18 -14.10 -4.01 2.10
CA ALA A 18 -14.75 -5.14 2.74
C ALA A 18 -13.79 -6.32 2.92
N PRO A 19 -13.87 -7.05 4.04
CA PRO A 19 -13.05 -8.25 4.22
C PRO A 19 -13.31 -9.28 3.13
N VAL A 20 -12.26 -10.00 2.73
CA VAL A 20 -12.38 -11.16 1.85
C VAL A 20 -12.93 -12.33 2.66
N THR A 21 -13.97 -12.96 2.15
CA THR A 21 -14.60 -14.13 2.80
C THR A 21 -14.39 -15.41 2.00
N ASP A 22 -14.20 -15.29 0.68
CA ASP A 22 -14.05 -16.44 -0.22
C ASP A 22 -12.65 -16.44 -0.84
N PHE A 23 -11.88 -17.47 -0.57
CA PHE A 23 -10.53 -17.68 -1.10
C PHE A 23 -10.61 -18.56 -2.35
N ASP A 24 -11.03 -17.94 -3.45
CA ASP A 24 -11.43 -18.61 -4.68
C ASP A 24 -10.68 -18.06 -5.91
N ALA A 25 -11.15 -18.46 -7.10
CA ALA A 25 -10.56 -18.01 -8.36
C ALA A 25 -10.67 -16.47 -8.54
N HIS A 26 -11.74 -15.85 -8.04
CA HIS A 26 -11.91 -14.39 -8.10
C HIS A 26 -10.78 -13.69 -7.35
N LEU A 27 -10.41 -14.19 -6.17
CA LEU A 27 -9.31 -13.62 -5.38
C LEU A 27 -7.97 -13.76 -6.12
N LYS A 28 -7.72 -14.90 -6.74
CA LYS A 28 -6.50 -15.11 -7.55
C LYS A 28 -6.44 -14.13 -8.71
N ASP A 29 -7.55 -13.93 -9.41
CA ASP A 29 -7.64 -13.02 -10.55
C ASP A 29 -7.42 -11.58 -10.09
N LEU A 30 -7.97 -11.18 -8.94
CA LEU A 30 -7.77 -9.86 -8.36
C LEU A 30 -6.30 -9.61 -8.05
N ILE A 31 -5.62 -10.57 -7.43
CA ILE A 31 -4.20 -10.44 -7.13
C ILE A 31 -3.37 -10.36 -8.42
N GLN A 32 -3.72 -11.14 -9.44
CA GLN A 32 -3.03 -11.06 -10.73
C GLN A 32 -3.23 -9.70 -11.39
N ASP A 33 -4.44 -9.15 -11.33
CA ASP A 33 -4.73 -7.82 -11.87
C ASP A 33 -3.92 -6.74 -11.13
N LEU A 34 -3.81 -6.86 -9.80
CA LEU A 34 -2.98 -5.95 -9.00
C LEU A 34 -1.52 -6.03 -9.42
N GLU A 35 -1.00 -7.24 -9.59
CA GLU A 35 0.38 -7.47 -10.00
C GLU A 35 0.65 -6.89 -11.37
N ASP A 36 -0.19 -7.18 -12.36
CA ASP A 36 -0.05 -6.67 -13.72
C ASP A 36 -0.08 -5.13 -13.75
N THR A 37 -0.98 -4.55 -12.98
CA THR A 37 -1.15 -3.09 -12.90
C THR A 37 0.04 -2.43 -12.20
N LEU A 38 0.54 -3.04 -11.13
CA LEU A 38 1.69 -2.53 -10.39
C LEU A 38 2.94 -2.48 -11.26
N TYR A 39 3.22 -3.56 -11.98
CA TYR A 39 4.38 -3.62 -12.87
C TYR A 39 4.27 -2.65 -14.04
N ASP A 40 3.09 -2.51 -14.63
CA ASP A 40 2.86 -1.53 -15.70
C ASP A 40 3.10 -0.10 -15.21
N ALA A 41 2.69 0.20 -13.99
CA ALA A 41 2.83 1.53 -13.39
C ALA A 41 4.22 1.77 -12.77
N GLU A 42 5.07 0.74 -12.73
CA GLU A 42 6.39 0.79 -12.09
C GLU A 42 6.32 1.26 -10.62
N GLY A 43 5.26 0.84 -9.93
CA GLY A 43 5.04 1.19 -8.53
C GLY A 43 5.64 0.20 -7.55
N GLN A 44 5.53 0.50 -6.27
CA GLN A 44 6.06 -0.33 -5.19
C GLN A 44 4.97 -1.04 -4.39
N ALA A 45 3.76 -0.52 -4.40
CA ALA A 45 2.64 -1.09 -3.67
C ALA A 45 1.31 -0.67 -4.30
N LEU A 46 0.29 -1.50 -4.18
CA LEU A 46 -1.02 -1.23 -4.75
C LEU A 46 -2.10 -1.96 -3.96
N ALA A 47 -3.18 -1.26 -3.64
CA ALA A 47 -4.34 -1.81 -2.94
C ALA A 47 -5.52 -1.97 -3.90
N ALA A 48 -6.37 -2.97 -3.66
CA ALA A 48 -7.52 -3.27 -4.54
C ALA A 48 -8.44 -2.07 -4.79
N PRO A 49 -8.76 -1.21 -3.81
CA PRO A 49 -9.54 -0.02 -4.10
C PRO A 49 -8.94 0.87 -5.18
N GLN A 50 -7.63 0.89 -5.32
CA GLN A 50 -6.95 1.70 -6.34
C GLN A 50 -7.23 1.21 -7.77
N ILE A 51 -7.66 -0.03 -7.94
CA ILE A 51 -8.08 -0.56 -9.24
C ILE A 51 -9.61 -0.78 -9.31
N GLY A 52 -10.34 -0.17 -8.38
CA GLY A 52 -11.80 -0.16 -8.42
C GLY A 52 -12.50 -1.32 -7.72
N VAL A 53 -11.79 -2.06 -6.88
CA VAL A 53 -12.34 -3.20 -6.14
C VAL A 53 -12.26 -2.93 -4.63
N SER A 54 -13.41 -2.82 -3.97
CA SER A 54 -13.47 -2.49 -2.54
C SER A 54 -13.36 -3.76 -1.68
N GLU A 55 -12.23 -4.44 -1.78
CA GLU A 55 -11.89 -5.62 -0.99
C GLU A 55 -10.55 -5.42 -0.31
N ARG A 56 -10.36 -6.05 0.86
CA ARG A 56 -9.15 -5.89 1.67
C ARG A 56 -8.01 -6.76 1.14
N VAL A 57 -7.53 -6.39 -0.03
CA VAL A 57 -6.42 -7.06 -0.73
C VAL A 57 -5.43 -6.00 -1.20
N ALA A 58 -4.15 -6.26 -0.99
CA ALA A 58 -3.08 -5.37 -1.46
C ALA A 58 -1.82 -6.18 -1.76
N ILE A 59 -0.91 -5.58 -2.51
CA ILE A 59 0.40 -6.16 -2.79
C ILE A 59 1.49 -5.14 -2.52
N VAL A 60 2.64 -5.63 -2.13
CA VAL A 60 3.85 -4.82 -1.90
C VAL A 60 5.02 -5.53 -2.58
N ASP A 61 5.74 -4.79 -3.42
CA ASP A 61 6.96 -5.30 -4.05
C ASP A 61 8.12 -5.14 -3.08
N MET A 62 8.60 -6.25 -2.56
CA MET A 62 9.75 -6.29 -1.64
C MET A 62 11.07 -6.49 -2.40
N GLU A 63 11.07 -6.23 -3.70
CA GLU A 63 12.24 -6.36 -4.58
C GLU A 63 12.82 -7.77 -4.56
N GLN A 64 14.02 -7.96 -3.98
CA GLN A 64 14.69 -9.26 -3.95
C GLN A 64 13.93 -10.30 -3.14
N ASP A 65 13.15 -9.88 -2.16
CA ASP A 65 12.37 -10.77 -1.30
C ASP A 65 11.01 -11.14 -1.92
N GLY A 66 10.73 -10.67 -3.12
CA GLY A 66 9.56 -11.03 -3.89
C GLY A 66 8.37 -10.12 -3.67
N LEU A 67 7.21 -10.58 -4.14
CA LEU A 67 5.96 -9.84 -4.06
C LEU A 67 5.16 -10.33 -2.85
N LEU A 68 4.88 -9.42 -1.93
CA LEU A 68 4.07 -9.72 -0.75
C LEU A 68 2.59 -9.55 -1.09
N GLN A 69 1.79 -10.57 -0.81
CA GLN A 69 0.34 -10.54 -0.97
C GLN A 69 -0.29 -10.37 0.41
N LEU A 70 -1.14 -9.36 0.55
CA LEU A 70 -1.82 -9.06 1.81
C LEU A 70 -3.33 -9.23 1.62
N ILE A 71 -3.92 -10.16 2.36
CA ILE A 71 -5.35 -10.43 2.34
C ILE A 71 -5.87 -10.26 3.77
N ASN A 72 -6.83 -9.36 3.95
CA ASN A 72 -7.34 -9.00 5.27
C ASN A 72 -6.23 -8.62 6.27
N PRO A 73 -5.27 -7.77 5.87
CA PRO A 73 -4.13 -7.48 6.74
C PRO A 73 -4.53 -6.68 7.96
N GLU A 74 -3.86 -6.98 9.07
CA GLU A 74 -4.05 -6.31 10.35
C GLU A 74 -2.71 -6.09 11.03
N VAL A 75 -2.43 -4.88 11.47
CA VAL A 75 -1.22 -4.56 12.25
C VAL A 75 -1.47 -5.01 13.69
N ILE A 76 -0.71 -5.99 14.16
CA ILE A 76 -0.86 -6.55 15.51
C ILE A 76 0.19 -6.06 16.49
N ALA A 77 1.27 -5.46 16.00
CA ALA A 77 2.31 -4.82 16.82
C ALA A 77 3.04 -3.77 16.00
N GLN A 78 3.50 -2.72 16.66
CA GLN A 78 4.32 -1.70 16.01
C GLN A 78 5.26 -1.06 17.01
N SER A 79 6.41 -0.60 16.53
CA SER A 79 7.42 0.02 17.37
C SER A 79 7.01 1.44 17.78
N ASP A 80 7.51 1.87 18.95
CA ASP A 80 7.42 3.27 19.36
C ASP A 80 8.37 4.15 18.56
N GLU A 81 9.49 3.56 18.11
CA GLU A 81 10.42 4.25 17.25
C GLU A 81 9.79 4.50 15.89
N THR A 82 9.91 5.73 15.40
CA THR A 82 9.32 6.16 14.13
C THR A 82 10.40 6.73 13.21
N ALA A 83 10.06 6.84 11.93
CA ALA A 83 10.87 7.54 10.94
C ALA A 83 9.95 8.41 10.10
N THR A 84 10.45 9.57 9.69
CA THR A 84 9.74 10.49 8.80
C THR A 84 10.42 10.44 7.45
N GLU A 85 9.69 10.02 6.43
CA GLU A 85 10.22 9.79 5.10
C GLU A 85 9.25 10.31 4.04
N LEU A 86 9.77 10.48 2.82
CA LEU A 86 8.98 10.91 1.67
C LEU A 86 8.03 9.78 1.24
N GLU A 87 6.76 10.13 1.00
CA GLU A 87 5.77 9.23 0.42
C GLU A 87 5.07 9.87 -0.77
N GLY A 88 4.66 9.01 -1.70
CA GLY A 88 3.77 9.32 -2.80
C GLY A 88 2.81 8.16 -2.99
N CYS A 89 1.89 8.29 -3.93
CA CYS A 89 0.88 7.26 -4.18
C CYS A 89 0.48 7.27 -5.66
N LEU A 90 0.29 6.09 -6.24
CA LEU A 90 -0.16 5.98 -7.63
C LEU A 90 -1.53 6.61 -7.86
N SER A 91 -2.35 6.72 -6.83
CA SER A 91 -3.66 7.37 -6.89
C SER A 91 -3.62 8.87 -6.67
N VAL A 92 -2.49 9.43 -6.23
CA VAL A 92 -2.32 10.86 -5.95
C VAL A 92 -1.09 11.34 -6.72
N LEU A 93 -1.28 11.53 -8.02
CA LEU A 93 -0.20 11.89 -8.94
C LEU A 93 0.31 13.32 -8.69
N GLY A 94 1.62 13.48 -8.74
CA GLY A 94 2.27 14.79 -8.69
C GLY A 94 2.33 15.41 -7.30
N ARG A 95 1.91 14.70 -6.25
CA ARG A 95 1.99 15.17 -4.87
C ARG A 95 2.84 14.24 -4.04
N PHE A 96 3.65 14.80 -3.16
CA PHE A 96 4.53 14.06 -2.27
C PHE A 96 4.52 14.74 -0.91
N GLY A 97 4.74 13.97 0.14
CA GLY A 97 4.77 14.50 1.49
C GLY A 97 5.63 13.67 2.41
N GLU A 98 6.05 14.27 3.51
CA GLU A 98 6.76 13.56 4.57
C GLU A 98 5.74 12.97 5.52
N VAL A 99 5.83 11.66 5.75
CA VAL A 99 4.93 10.92 6.62
C VAL A 99 5.73 10.21 7.71
N THR A 100 5.28 10.35 8.95
CA THR A 100 5.89 9.67 10.10
C THR A 100 5.19 8.33 10.32
N ARG A 101 5.97 7.25 10.33
CA ARG A 101 5.46 5.89 10.54
C ARG A 101 6.37 5.10 11.46
N SER A 102 5.82 4.07 12.08
CA SER A 102 6.60 3.12 12.89
C SER A 102 7.67 2.44 12.05
N ARG A 103 8.86 2.28 12.59
CA ARG A 103 9.99 1.65 11.89
C ARG A 103 9.88 0.13 11.81
N MET A 104 9.13 -0.48 12.72
CA MET A 104 8.90 -1.92 12.74
C MET A 104 7.42 -2.21 12.99
N ILE A 105 6.87 -3.14 12.22
CA ILE A 105 5.51 -3.62 12.42
C ILE A 105 5.48 -5.14 12.36
N THR A 106 4.52 -5.74 13.05
CA THR A 106 4.13 -7.13 12.82
C THR A 106 2.72 -7.10 12.26
N VAL A 107 2.54 -7.75 11.13
CA VAL A 107 1.25 -7.80 10.43
C VAL A 107 0.77 -9.24 10.33
N ARG A 108 -0.52 -9.44 10.59
CA ARG A 108 -1.22 -10.69 10.34
C ARG A 108 -2.01 -10.54 9.06
N SER A 109 -1.90 -11.53 8.19
CA SER A 109 -2.58 -11.57 6.91
C SER A 109 -2.95 -13.00 6.58
N TYR A 110 -3.48 -13.23 5.40
CA TYR A 110 -3.86 -14.57 4.95
C TYR A 110 -3.27 -14.81 3.57
N ASP A 111 -2.94 -16.07 3.28
CA ASP A 111 -2.50 -16.47 1.94
C ASP A 111 -3.71 -16.82 1.05
N LEU A 112 -3.45 -17.20 -0.20
CA LEU A 112 -4.49 -17.55 -1.16
C LEU A 112 -5.31 -18.77 -0.78
N ASN A 113 -4.82 -19.58 0.15
CA ASN A 113 -5.51 -20.76 0.64
C ASN A 113 -6.30 -20.50 1.93
N GLY A 114 -6.29 -19.25 2.41
CA GLY A 114 -6.98 -18.87 3.63
C GLY A 114 -6.21 -19.16 4.90
N ASN A 115 -4.93 -19.52 4.80
CA ASN A 115 -4.08 -19.77 5.96
C ASN A 115 -3.56 -18.45 6.53
N GLU A 116 -3.58 -18.36 7.86
CA GLU A 116 -3.05 -17.17 8.55
C GLU A 116 -1.52 -17.14 8.41
N VAL A 117 -1.00 -15.96 8.09
CA VAL A 117 0.43 -15.69 7.98
C VAL A 117 0.74 -14.46 8.81
N GLU A 118 1.81 -14.54 9.60
CA GLU A 118 2.27 -13.42 10.41
C GLU A 118 3.70 -13.08 9.99
N MET A 119 3.99 -11.80 9.79
CA MET A 119 5.33 -11.37 9.44
C MET A 119 5.70 -10.07 10.13
N THR A 120 6.98 -9.88 10.39
CA THR A 120 7.54 -8.65 10.90
C THR A 120 8.31 -7.97 9.79
N ALA A 121 8.06 -6.68 9.60
CA ALA A 121 8.70 -5.87 8.58
C ALA A 121 9.33 -4.63 9.18
N TYR A 122 10.34 -4.10 8.50
CA TYR A 122 11.13 -2.96 8.96
C TYR A 122 11.23 -1.89 7.88
N ASP A 123 11.40 -0.66 8.32
CA ASP A 123 11.75 0.50 7.49
C ASP A 123 10.87 0.65 6.24
N ASP A 124 11.42 0.60 5.04
CA ASP A 124 10.68 0.87 3.80
C ASP A 124 9.55 -0.13 3.54
N ILE A 125 9.78 -1.41 3.85
CA ILE A 125 8.75 -2.44 3.67
C ILE A 125 7.61 -2.20 4.67
N ALA A 126 7.93 -1.91 5.93
CA ALA A 126 6.93 -1.58 6.95
C ALA A 126 6.11 -0.36 6.51
N ARG A 127 6.77 0.66 5.97
CA ARG A 127 6.13 1.88 5.47
C ARG A 127 5.13 1.58 4.35
N MET A 128 5.52 0.78 3.38
CA MET A 128 4.65 0.41 2.25
C MET A 128 3.45 -0.42 2.70
N ILE A 129 3.66 -1.33 3.65
CA ILE A 129 2.57 -2.13 4.21
C ILE A 129 1.56 -1.22 4.93
N LEU A 130 2.04 -0.30 5.76
CA LEU A 130 1.18 0.65 6.47
C LEU A 130 0.43 1.56 5.49
N HIS A 131 1.10 2.00 4.44
CA HIS A 131 0.50 2.83 3.40
C HIS A 131 -0.69 2.13 2.71
N VAL A 132 -0.52 0.86 2.30
CA VAL A 132 -1.62 0.13 1.64
C VAL A 132 -2.72 -0.25 2.62
N ILE A 133 -2.40 -0.53 3.88
CA ILE A 133 -3.43 -0.79 4.90
C ILE A 133 -4.27 0.48 5.12
N ASP A 134 -3.63 1.66 5.17
CA ASP A 134 -4.36 2.93 5.22
C ASP A 134 -5.31 3.06 4.03
N ASN A 135 -4.82 2.76 2.83
CA ASN A 135 -5.65 2.82 1.61
C ASN A 135 -6.87 1.88 1.71
N LEU A 136 -6.70 0.70 2.30
CA LEU A 136 -7.82 -0.23 2.55
C LEU A 136 -8.83 0.34 3.56
N ASN A 137 -8.41 1.29 4.37
CA ASN A 137 -9.27 1.97 5.36
C ASN A 137 -9.81 3.32 4.85
N GLY A 138 -9.58 3.64 3.58
CA GLY A 138 -10.03 4.90 2.98
C GLY A 138 -9.16 6.10 3.34
N ILE A 139 -7.92 5.86 3.77
CA ILE A 139 -6.95 6.89 4.16
C ILE A 139 -5.84 6.96 3.13
N LEU A 140 -5.54 8.15 2.65
CA LEU A 140 -4.44 8.41 1.73
C LEU A 140 -3.31 9.13 2.48
N PHE A 141 -2.07 9.03 1.96
CA PHE A 141 -0.93 9.64 2.63
C PHE A 141 -1.08 11.16 2.83
N VAL A 142 -1.81 11.83 1.93
CA VAL A 142 -2.07 13.28 2.03
C VAL A 142 -2.86 13.64 3.29
N ASP A 143 -3.61 12.67 3.86
CA ASP A 143 -4.34 12.86 5.11
C ASP A 143 -3.42 12.74 6.33
N MET A 144 -2.29 12.04 6.16
CA MET A 144 -1.35 11.68 7.23
C MET A 144 -0.06 12.48 7.20
N MET A 145 0.27 13.12 6.09
CA MET A 145 1.56 13.79 5.92
C MET A 145 1.75 14.94 6.90
N ASP A 146 2.95 15.02 7.45
CA ASP A 146 3.37 16.08 8.35
C ASP A 146 3.65 17.37 7.58
N ARG A 147 4.18 17.22 6.35
CA ARG A 147 4.55 18.33 5.49
C ARG A 147 4.48 17.91 4.03
N GLU A 148 3.84 18.73 3.20
CA GLU A 148 3.85 18.51 1.75
C GLU A 148 5.16 19.02 1.17
N ILE A 149 5.71 18.26 0.20
CA ILE A 149 6.99 18.55 -0.44
C ILE A 149 6.72 19.24 -1.78
N SER A 150 7.31 20.42 -1.98
CA SER A 150 7.24 21.14 -3.25
C SER A 150 8.07 20.44 -4.33
N ASN A 151 7.84 20.80 -5.60
CA ASN A 151 8.62 20.24 -6.71
C ASN A 151 10.12 20.55 -6.56
N ALA A 152 10.47 21.74 -6.09
CA ALA A 152 11.88 22.12 -5.86
C ALA A 152 12.51 21.27 -4.75
N GLU A 153 11.78 21.03 -3.66
CA GLU A 153 12.23 20.16 -2.58
C GLU A 153 12.37 18.71 -3.04
N LEU A 154 11.44 18.25 -3.89
CA LEU A 154 11.49 16.91 -4.43
C LEU A 154 12.75 16.69 -5.28
N GLU A 155 13.12 17.66 -6.10
CA GLU A 155 14.36 17.61 -6.89
C GLU A 155 15.59 17.48 -5.97
N ALA A 156 15.62 18.22 -4.86
CA ALA A 156 16.69 18.12 -3.88
C ALA A 156 16.76 16.72 -3.23
N TYR A 157 15.62 16.10 -2.95
CA TYR A 157 15.56 14.72 -2.45
C TYR A 157 16.17 13.74 -3.43
N LEU A 158 15.86 13.90 -4.73
CA LEU A 158 16.35 13.00 -5.77
C LEU A 158 17.84 13.19 -6.04
N GLU A 159 18.38 14.39 -5.87
CA GLU A 159 19.80 14.68 -6.05
C GLU A 159 20.66 14.07 -4.92
N ASP A 160 20.09 13.91 -3.71
CA ASP A 160 20.78 13.35 -2.55
C ASP A 160 20.85 11.82 -2.57
N GLU A 161 20.21 11.18 -3.52
CA GLU A 161 20.27 9.74 -3.76
C GLU A 161 21.44 9.38 -4.72
#